data_4f6cdc8b976501b384dba91431b3e97b
#
_entry.id   4f6cdc8b976501b384dba91431b3e97b
#
_cell.length_a   1.000
_cell.length_b   1.000
_cell.length_c   1.000
_cell.angle_alpha   90.00
_cell.angle_beta   90.00
_cell.angle_gamma   90.00
#
_symmetry.space_group_name_H-M   'P 1'
#
loop_
_entity.id
_entity.type
_entity.pdbx_description
1 polymer ?
#
loop_
_entity_poly.entity_id
_entity_poly.type
_entity_poly.pdbx_seq_one_letter_code
_entity_poly.pdbx_strand_id
1 'polypeptide(L)'
;MPSVEILVTAFLAVMVIASFIALKARVPYTLVLVFLGIILAFTSALPSLGQGPIQSMFQSIVSQMRLLYDQMVGGSEGGLFVGLVVPPLLFEAMLHIKSSDLRSSIKPAIILATVGVLISTIVGGFVLWKIAGLGLGVSFLFASLISPTDVATVLEIFRRARVPSKLRTLMDTEAAFNDATAIVAFSIVLASISYKSVSIISALSGFALTFAGGVLIGLLVAFVSEILTSLTSDRLTETILTIAAVYGSYALASTIGASGLIAVTVVGLYFGNITFKSSMGPSTRQAVVLFWEFAAFVGNSVAFLFIGFRTDVLKLAAAIIPILLAYLAVTVARAASTYPILTILDRVDDKIPLKWRNVTMLGGMRGALSIALAASIPLTVISSPDSDMISTLVLGVAFLSISFQAAFLYRYIRRKFPEEQAALIASLDVRLSHVVETIESLRRLKADGRISDADYSEKLEEEKDEMKDVLKEIESVVDKKHQLRIRASELYTSVLTLPSIRAKQVLSLGRKKNSEEEKAPKDEDEKKAQT
;
A
#
# COMPACT_ATOMS: atom_id res chain seq x y z
N MET A 1 16.91 25.80 -18.27
CA MET A 1 16.41 24.53 -17.73
C MET A 1 16.55 24.62 -16.22
N PRO A 2 15.54 24.33 -15.40
CA PRO A 2 15.77 24.19 -13.97
C PRO A 2 16.78 23.08 -13.75
N SER A 3 17.69 23.25 -12.81
CA SER A 3 18.65 22.21 -12.46
C SER A 3 17.90 21.00 -11.87
N VAL A 4 18.46 19.80 -11.99
CA VAL A 4 17.91 18.58 -11.38
C VAL A 4 17.62 18.79 -9.88
N GLU A 5 18.42 19.62 -9.21
CA GLU A 5 18.26 20.02 -7.82
C GLU A 5 16.91 20.71 -7.54
N ILE A 6 16.46 21.61 -8.43
CA ILE A 6 15.17 22.30 -8.29
C ILE A 6 14.02 21.28 -8.42
N LEU A 7 14.13 20.33 -9.35
CA LEU A 7 13.12 19.28 -9.53
C LEU A 7 13.02 18.36 -8.30
N VAL A 8 14.17 17.89 -7.79
CA VAL A 8 14.21 17.06 -6.59
C VAL A 8 13.64 17.82 -5.40
N THR A 9 14.04 19.09 -5.23
CA THR A 9 13.53 19.94 -4.14
C THR A 9 12.03 20.17 -4.25
N ALA A 10 11.51 20.45 -5.45
CA ALA A 10 10.07 20.62 -5.68
C ALA A 10 9.30 19.33 -5.38
N PHE A 11 9.82 18.18 -5.80
CA PHE A 11 9.23 16.87 -5.51
C PHE A 11 9.18 16.60 -4.00
N LEU A 12 10.28 16.81 -3.29
CA LEU A 12 10.33 16.63 -1.82
C LEU A 12 9.37 17.61 -1.12
N ALA A 13 9.28 18.86 -1.58
CA ALA A 13 8.31 19.82 -1.03
C ALA A 13 6.87 19.36 -1.21
N VAL A 14 6.51 18.80 -2.38
CA VAL A 14 5.19 18.23 -2.64
C VAL A 14 4.91 17.05 -1.71
N MET A 15 5.88 16.16 -1.49
CA MET A 15 5.74 15.04 -0.55
C MET A 15 5.48 15.51 0.88
N VAL A 16 6.22 16.52 1.34
CA VAL A 16 6.04 17.11 2.68
C VAL A 16 4.66 17.74 2.81
N ILE A 17 4.25 18.57 1.83
CA ILE A 17 2.93 19.20 1.80
C ILE A 17 1.83 18.13 1.81
N ALA A 18 1.96 17.09 0.98
CA ALA A 18 1.02 15.98 0.93
C ALA A 18 0.89 15.28 2.28
N SER A 19 2.01 15.04 2.97
CA SER A 19 2.02 14.43 4.30
C SER A 19 1.27 15.27 5.34
N PHE A 20 1.51 16.59 5.37
CA PHE A 20 0.80 17.49 6.26
C PHE A 20 -0.71 17.56 5.98
N ILE A 21 -1.10 17.63 4.69
CA ILE A 21 -2.51 17.64 4.28
C ILE A 21 -3.17 16.31 4.69
N ALA A 22 -2.54 15.17 4.39
CA ALA A 22 -3.06 13.85 4.71
C ALA A 22 -3.29 13.67 6.22
N LEU A 23 -2.34 14.13 7.04
CA LEU A 23 -2.44 14.11 8.50
C LEU A 23 -3.58 15.00 9.00
N LYS A 24 -3.67 16.24 8.51
CA LYS A 24 -4.66 17.22 8.96
C LYS A 24 -6.08 16.89 8.49
N ALA A 25 -6.22 16.47 7.23
CA ALA A 25 -7.50 16.10 6.62
C ALA A 25 -7.96 14.68 6.96
N ARG A 26 -7.09 13.85 7.55
CA ARG A 26 -7.35 12.43 7.87
C ARG A 26 -7.73 11.59 6.64
N VAL A 27 -7.14 11.91 5.49
CA VAL A 27 -7.31 11.18 4.23
C VAL A 27 -6.05 10.37 3.90
N PRO A 28 -6.15 9.32 3.06
CA PRO A 28 -4.97 8.59 2.60
C PRO A 28 -3.95 9.51 1.92
N TYR A 29 -2.66 9.31 2.23
CA TYR A 29 -1.55 10.07 1.66
C TYR A 29 -1.49 9.96 0.13
N THR A 30 -1.72 8.77 -0.40
CA THR A 30 -1.77 8.48 -1.83
C THR A 30 -2.82 9.29 -2.55
N LEU A 31 -3.99 9.47 -1.95
CA LEU A 31 -5.08 10.30 -2.50
C LEU A 31 -4.66 11.77 -2.59
N VAL A 32 -4.00 12.31 -1.56
CA VAL A 32 -3.51 13.70 -1.56
C VAL A 32 -2.49 13.92 -2.67
N LEU A 33 -1.57 12.96 -2.89
CA LEU A 33 -0.59 13.04 -3.97
C LEU A 33 -1.25 13.08 -5.35
N VAL A 34 -2.26 12.25 -5.59
CA VAL A 34 -3.02 12.29 -6.85
C VAL A 34 -3.68 13.65 -7.04
N PHE A 35 -4.33 14.21 -6.02
CA PHE A 35 -4.92 15.54 -6.11
C PHE A 35 -3.89 16.65 -6.34
N LEU A 36 -2.75 16.62 -5.67
CA LEU A 36 -1.67 17.56 -5.90
C LEU A 36 -1.10 17.44 -7.32
N GLY A 37 -0.96 16.22 -7.83
CA GLY A 37 -0.58 15.97 -9.22
C GLY A 37 -1.57 16.58 -10.22
N ILE A 38 -2.88 16.41 -9.99
CA ILE A 38 -3.93 17.03 -10.81
C ILE A 38 -3.84 18.56 -10.76
N ILE A 39 -3.65 19.15 -9.58
CA ILE A 39 -3.51 20.59 -9.42
C ILE A 39 -2.28 21.09 -10.20
N LEU A 40 -1.14 20.39 -10.09
CA LEU A 40 0.06 20.72 -10.84
C LEU A 40 -0.16 20.64 -12.36
N ALA A 41 -0.87 19.63 -12.84
CA ALA A 41 -1.23 19.52 -14.25
C ALA A 41 -2.16 20.66 -14.71
N PHE A 42 -3.15 21.00 -13.90
CA PHE A 42 -4.12 22.06 -14.22
C PHE A 42 -3.49 23.45 -14.25
N THR A 43 -2.58 23.75 -13.30
CA THR A 43 -1.88 25.05 -13.29
C THR A 43 -1.02 25.27 -14.52
N SER A 44 -0.52 24.19 -15.16
CA SER A 44 0.21 24.29 -16.43
C SER A 44 -0.66 24.59 -17.64
N ALA A 45 -1.96 24.32 -17.55
CA ALA A 45 -2.93 24.56 -18.62
C ALA A 45 -3.56 25.95 -18.57
N LEU A 46 -3.34 26.72 -17.48
CA LEU A 46 -3.88 28.08 -17.34
C LEU A 46 -2.93 29.14 -17.95
N PRO A 47 -3.29 29.75 -19.07
CA PRO A 47 -2.43 30.76 -19.74
C PRO A 47 -2.36 32.09 -19.00
N SER A 48 -3.18 32.31 -17.96
CA SER A 48 -3.57 33.67 -17.53
C SER A 48 -3.06 34.12 -16.15
N LEU A 49 -2.17 33.39 -15.49
CA LEU A 49 -1.65 33.82 -14.17
C LEU A 49 -0.48 34.82 -14.20
N GLY A 50 -0.33 35.58 -15.31
CA GLY A 50 0.65 36.65 -15.45
C GLY A 50 2.03 36.16 -15.94
N GLN A 51 2.72 37.01 -16.74
CA GLN A 51 4.08 36.74 -17.24
C GLN A 51 5.14 37.10 -16.18
N GLY A 52 5.16 36.38 -15.05
CA GLY A 52 6.11 36.60 -13.98
C GLY A 52 7.18 35.49 -13.86
N PRO A 53 8.33 35.78 -13.21
CA PRO A 53 9.41 34.79 -13.03
C PRO A 53 8.97 33.53 -12.26
N ILE A 54 7.98 33.63 -11.39
CA ILE A 54 7.43 32.49 -10.65
C ILE A 54 6.66 31.56 -11.60
N GLN A 55 5.90 32.09 -12.54
CA GLN A 55 5.15 31.29 -13.50
C GLN A 55 6.07 30.59 -14.50
N SER A 56 7.12 31.26 -14.99
CA SER A 56 8.10 30.65 -15.90
C SER A 56 8.85 29.51 -15.20
N MET A 57 9.21 29.68 -13.94
CA MET A 57 9.80 28.60 -13.11
C MET A 57 8.83 27.44 -12.94
N PHE A 58 7.56 27.71 -12.66
CA PHE A 58 6.54 26.67 -12.47
C PHE A 58 6.28 25.89 -13.76
N GLN A 59 6.12 26.58 -14.90
CA GLN A 59 5.98 25.94 -16.21
C GLN A 59 7.21 25.11 -16.58
N SER A 60 8.40 25.57 -16.22
CA SER A 60 9.63 24.83 -16.45
C SER A 60 9.70 23.56 -15.58
N ILE A 61 9.28 23.61 -14.31
CA ILE A 61 9.19 22.41 -13.44
C ILE A 61 8.19 21.40 -14.03
N VAL A 62 7.01 21.88 -14.43
CA VAL A 62 5.95 21.03 -14.99
C VAL A 62 6.38 20.39 -16.31
N SER A 63 7.05 21.13 -17.21
CA SER A 63 7.55 20.58 -18.47
C SER A 63 8.61 19.51 -18.26
N GLN A 64 9.48 19.70 -17.29
CA GLN A 64 10.50 18.70 -16.92
C GLN A 64 9.90 17.46 -16.23
N MET A 65 8.88 17.62 -15.40
CA MET A 65 8.13 16.49 -14.85
C MET A 65 7.46 15.66 -15.95
N ARG A 66 6.96 16.29 -17.02
CA ARG A 66 6.45 15.59 -18.21
C ARG A 66 7.55 14.79 -18.91
N LEU A 67 8.68 15.41 -19.16
CA LEU A 67 9.83 14.75 -19.79
C LEU A 67 10.32 13.55 -18.95
N LEU A 68 10.43 13.72 -17.63
CA LEU A 68 10.79 12.63 -16.72
C LEU A 68 9.77 11.50 -16.76
N TYR A 69 8.49 11.84 -16.74
CA TYR A 69 7.44 10.83 -16.86
C TYR A 69 7.56 10.06 -18.17
N ASP A 70 7.68 10.76 -19.29
CA ASP A 70 7.77 10.14 -20.62
C ASP A 70 9.05 9.27 -20.74
N GLN A 71 10.15 9.67 -20.12
CA GLN A 71 11.37 8.86 -20.05
C GLN A 71 11.23 7.65 -19.11
N MET A 72 10.56 7.81 -17.97
CA MET A 72 10.40 6.73 -17.00
C MET A 72 9.38 5.69 -17.45
N VAL A 73 8.33 6.08 -18.17
CA VAL A 73 7.18 5.23 -18.50
C VAL A 73 7.15 4.86 -19.99
N GLY A 74 7.70 5.70 -20.88
CA GLY A 74 7.60 5.57 -22.35
C GLY A 74 8.55 4.56 -23.00
N GLY A 75 9.33 3.78 -22.25
CA GLY A 75 10.25 2.75 -22.79
C GLY A 75 9.56 1.41 -23.07
N SER A 76 10.17 0.58 -23.92
CA SER A 76 9.74 -0.80 -24.11
C SER A 76 9.73 -1.57 -22.77
N GLU A 77 8.66 -2.27 -22.44
CA GLU A 77 8.45 -3.06 -21.20
C GLU A 77 8.14 -2.28 -19.91
N GLY A 78 7.46 -1.14 -19.98
CA GLY A 78 7.08 -0.35 -18.79
C GLY A 78 8.21 0.52 -18.22
N GLY A 79 9.33 0.57 -18.92
CA GLY A 79 10.41 1.53 -18.75
C GLY A 79 11.12 1.46 -17.38
N LEU A 80 11.91 2.48 -17.15
CA LEU A 80 12.62 2.70 -15.89
C LEU A 80 11.69 2.74 -14.67
N PHE A 81 10.40 3.06 -14.86
CA PHE A 81 9.43 3.13 -13.77
C PHE A 81 9.23 1.76 -13.10
N VAL A 82 8.95 0.72 -13.87
CA VAL A 82 8.74 -0.63 -13.31
C VAL A 82 10.04 -1.15 -12.69
N GLY A 83 11.18 -0.94 -13.36
CA GLY A 83 12.47 -1.42 -12.86
C GLY A 83 13.05 -0.66 -11.66
N LEU A 84 12.69 0.62 -11.48
CA LEU A 84 13.25 1.45 -10.42
C LEU A 84 12.31 1.64 -9.23
N VAL A 85 11.02 1.81 -9.49
CA VAL A 85 10.03 2.18 -8.46
C VAL A 85 9.37 0.95 -7.82
N VAL A 86 9.07 -0.08 -8.61
CA VAL A 86 8.34 -1.25 -8.10
C VAL A 86 9.19 -2.17 -7.21
N PRO A 87 10.50 -2.45 -7.50
CA PRO A 87 11.30 -3.32 -6.66
C PRO A 87 11.39 -2.92 -5.18
N PRO A 88 11.60 -1.64 -4.80
CA PRO A 88 11.56 -1.21 -3.40
C PRO A 88 10.23 -1.51 -2.71
N LEU A 89 9.12 -1.28 -3.40
CA LEU A 89 7.78 -1.53 -2.86
C LEU A 89 7.55 -3.01 -2.55
N LEU A 90 7.93 -3.88 -3.50
CA LEU A 90 7.79 -5.33 -3.33
C LEU A 90 8.72 -5.87 -2.24
N PHE A 91 9.98 -5.45 -2.25
CA PHE A 91 10.96 -5.93 -1.27
C PHE A 91 10.56 -5.52 0.16
N GLU A 92 10.20 -4.25 0.37
CA GLU A 92 9.73 -3.75 1.67
C GLU A 92 8.51 -4.54 2.17
N ALA A 93 7.50 -4.71 1.34
CA ALA A 93 6.31 -5.47 1.70
C ALA A 93 6.66 -6.92 2.12
N MET A 94 7.59 -7.56 1.40
CA MET A 94 8.00 -8.95 1.67
C MET A 94 8.87 -9.12 2.90
N LEU A 95 9.66 -8.11 3.28
CA LEU A 95 10.47 -8.14 4.50
C LEU A 95 9.63 -8.34 5.77
N HIS A 96 8.40 -7.83 5.77
CA HIS A 96 7.51 -7.86 6.93
C HIS A 96 6.67 -9.14 7.05
N ILE A 97 6.66 -10.00 6.02
CA ILE A 97 5.89 -11.24 6.02
C ILE A 97 6.58 -12.32 6.85
N LYS A 98 5.92 -12.72 7.94
CA LYS A 98 6.40 -13.81 8.80
C LYS A 98 6.15 -15.17 8.15
N SER A 99 7.13 -16.07 8.22
CA SER A 99 7.02 -17.44 7.68
C SER A 99 5.85 -18.25 8.25
N SER A 100 5.47 -18.01 9.51
CA SER A 100 4.29 -18.63 10.12
C SER A 100 2.99 -18.23 9.43
N ASP A 101 2.82 -16.94 9.16
CA ASP A 101 1.61 -16.40 8.53
C ASP A 101 1.59 -16.73 7.03
N LEU A 102 2.77 -16.69 6.38
CA LEU A 102 2.95 -17.07 4.99
C LEU A 102 2.52 -18.53 4.75
N ARG A 103 2.96 -19.47 5.61
CA ARG A 103 2.65 -20.89 5.45
C ARG A 103 1.15 -21.18 5.39
N SER A 104 0.34 -20.40 6.13
CA SER A 104 -1.12 -20.51 6.14
C SER A 104 -1.83 -19.72 5.05
N SER A 105 -1.18 -18.73 4.44
CA SER A 105 -1.81 -17.80 3.49
C SER A 105 -1.25 -17.91 2.07
N ILE A 106 -0.14 -18.64 1.85
CA ILE A 106 0.55 -18.70 0.56
C ILE A 106 -0.29 -19.37 -0.54
N LYS A 107 -0.97 -20.46 -0.22
CA LYS A 107 -1.81 -21.16 -1.21
C LYS A 107 -2.92 -20.26 -1.74
N PRO A 108 -3.81 -19.68 -0.87
CA PRO A 108 -4.86 -18.79 -1.34
C PRO A 108 -4.29 -17.54 -2.02
N ALA A 109 -3.17 -16.99 -1.56
CA ALA A 109 -2.53 -15.83 -2.16
C ALA A 109 -2.02 -16.11 -3.59
N ILE A 110 -1.27 -17.20 -3.80
CA ILE A 110 -0.75 -17.55 -5.13
C ILE A 110 -1.89 -17.90 -6.10
N ILE A 111 -2.92 -18.63 -5.65
CA ILE A 111 -4.06 -18.97 -6.51
C ILE A 111 -4.83 -17.70 -6.92
N LEU A 112 -5.05 -16.76 -5.98
CA LEU A 112 -5.65 -15.47 -6.31
C LEU A 112 -4.76 -14.65 -7.25
N ALA A 113 -3.47 -14.61 -7.00
CA ALA A 113 -2.50 -13.85 -7.79
C ALA A 113 -2.28 -14.40 -9.20
N THR A 114 -2.53 -15.69 -9.41
CA THR A 114 -2.34 -16.34 -10.73
C THR A 114 -3.68 -16.62 -11.40
N VAL A 115 -4.41 -17.63 -10.94
CA VAL A 115 -5.72 -18.01 -11.49
C VAL A 115 -6.73 -16.88 -11.35
N GLY A 116 -6.71 -16.14 -10.22
CA GLY A 116 -7.59 -15.00 -9.98
C GLY A 116 -7.36 -13.87 -10.98
N VAL A 117 -6.11 -13.54 -11.33
CA VAL A 117 -5.76 -12.53 -12.34
C VAL A 117 -6.24 -12.97 -13.74
N LEU A 118 -6.04 -14.23 -14.09
CA LEU A 118 -6.52 -14.77 -15.39
C LEU A 118 -8.06 -14.72 -15.49
N ILE A 119 -8.76 -15.16 -14.44
CA ILE A 119 -10.24 -15.06 -14.39
C ILE A 119 -10.66 -13.59 -14.47
N SER A 120 -10.01 -12.69 -13.72
CA SER A 120 -10.31 -11.25 -13.75
C SER A 120 -10.09 -10.65 -15.14
N THR A 121 -9.03 -11.03 -15.83
CA THR A 121 -8.75 -10.58 -17.20
C THR A 121 -9.83 -11.08 -18.18
N ILE A 122 -10.19 -12.36 -18.08
CA ILE A 122 -11.20 -12.96 -18.97
C ILE A 122 -12.57 -12.35 -18.73
N VAL A 123 -13.05 -12.37 -17.48
CA VAL A 123 -14.37 -11.85 -17.11
C VAL A 123 -14.46 -10.36 -17.36
N GLY A 124 -13.45 -9.59 -16.91
CA GLY A 124 -13.40 -8.15 -17.11
C GLY A 124 -13.40 -7.74 -18.57
N GLY A 125 -12.61 -8.43 -19.40
CA GLY A 125 -12.55 -8.22 -20.84
C GLY A 125 -13.89 -8.49 -21.51
N PHE A 126 -14.53 -9.62 -21.22
CA PHE A 126 -15.86 -9.95 -21.77
C PHE A 126 -16.96 -8.98 -21.30
N VAL A 127 -16.99 -8.66 -20.01
CA VAL A 127 -17.98 -7.73 -19.46
C VAL A 127 -17.81 -6.36 -20.11
N LEU A 128 -16.60 -5.81 -20.16
CA LEU A 128 -16.34 -4.50 -20.76
C LEU A 128 -16.69 -4.47 -22.25
N TRP A 129 -16.31 -5.51 -22.99
CA TRP A 129 -16.69 -5.64 -24.41
C TRP A 129 -18.20 -5.57 -24.61
N LYS A 130 -18.99 -6.27 -23.77
CA LYS A 130 -20.44 -6.32 -23.89
C LYS A 130 -21.15 -5.06 -23.44
N ILE A 131 -20.69 -4.39 -22.37
CA ILE A 131 -21.41 -3.25 -21.78
C ILE A 131 -20.91 -1.90 -22.29
N ALA A 132 -19.63 -1.77 -22.66
CA ALA A 132 -19.06 -0.51 -23.11
C ALA A 132 -18.94 -0.39 -24.65
N GLY A 133 -19.19 -1.48 -25.40
CA GLY A 133 -19.12 -1.48 -26.84
C GLY A 133 -17.70 -1.29 -27.42
N LEU A 134 -16.67 -1.45 -26.60
CA LEU A 134 -15.28 -1.37 -27.01
C LEU A 134 -14.88 -2.61 -27.81
N GLY A 135 -13.87 -2.49 -28.69
CA GLY A 135 -13.32 -3.64 -29.42
C GLY A 135 -12.85 -4.75 -28.47
N LEU A 136 -12.97 -6.01 -28.90
CA LEU A 136 -12.63 -7.17 -28.07
C LEU A 136 -11.17 -7.07 -27.57
N GLY A 137 -10.21 -6.81 -28.46
CA GLY A 137 -8.79 -6.68 -28.11
C GLY A 137 -8.53 -5.57 -27.09
N VAL A 138 -9.13 -4.40 -27.29
CA VAL A 138 -9.04 -3.25 -26.38
C VAL A 138 -9.59 -3.59 -25.00
N SER A 139 -10.74 -4.28 -24.95
CA SER A 139 -11.37 -4.68 -23.70
C SER A 139 -10.54 -5.67 -22.90
N PHE A 140 -9.96 -6.68 -23.55
CA PHE A 140 -9.07 -7.64 -22.91
C PHE A 140 -7.74 -7.01 -22.50
N LEU A 141 -7.20 -6.10 -23.31
CA LEU A 141 -5.98 -5.38 -22.96
C LEU A 141 -6.21 -4.51 -21.72
N PHE A 142 -7.28 -3.74 -21.70
CA PHE A 142 -7.67 -2.99 -20.50
C PHE A 142 -7.82 -3.91 -19.27
N ALA A 143 -8.53 -5.04 -19.42
CA ALA A 143 -8.75 -5.96 -18.31
C ALA A 143 -7.46 -6.57 -17.76
N SER A 144 -6.48 -6.90 -18.64
CA SER A 144 -5.17 -7.39 -18.21
C SER A 144 -4.36 -6.32 -17.46
N LEU A 145 -4.35 -5.08 -17.97
CA LEU A 145 -3.66 -3.95 -17.34
C LEU A 145 -4.22 -3.60 -15.96
N ILE A 146 -5.53 -3.68 -15.80
CA ILE A 146 -6.22 -3.27 -14.58
C ILE A 146 -6.37 -4.41 -13.57
N SER A 147 -5.96 -5.63 -13.92
CA SER A 147 -6.11 -6.80 -13.03
C SER A 147 -5.20 -6.77 -11.80
N PRO A 148 -3.96 -6.24 -11.79
CA PRO A 148 -3.16 -6.14 -10.59
C PRO A 148 -3.80 -5.21 -9.57
N THR A 149 -3.56 -5.49 -8.28
CA THR A 149 -4.16 -4.74 -7.17
C THR A 149 -3.07 -4.05 -6.36
N ASP A 150 -3.28 -2.77 -6.06
CA ASP A 150 -2.38 -1.97 -5.23
C ASP A 150 -2.64 -2.23 -3.75
N VAL A 151 -1.67 -2.81 -3.08
CA VAL A 151 -1.76 -3.08 -1.65
C VAL A 151 -1.38 -1.88 -0.78
N ALA A 152 -0.63 -0.90 -1.29
CA ALA A 152 -0.13 0.22 -0.50
C ALA A 152 -1.27 1.00 0.17
N THR A 153 -2.30 1.36 -0.61
CA THR A 153 -3.50 2.03 -0.09
C THR A 153 -4.28 1.14 0.90
N VAL A 154 -4.35 -0.16 0.63
CA VAL A 154 -5.03 -1.14 1.51
C VAL A 154 -4.29 -1.27 2.84
N LEU A 155 -2.96 -1.34 2.83
CA LEU A 155 -2.12 -1.44 4.03
C LEU A 155 -2.26 -0.20 4.91
N GLU A 156 -2.34 0.99 4.33
CA GLU A 156 -2.61 2.21 5.10
C GLU A 156 -3.96 2.11 5.83
N ILE A 157 -4.99 1.56 5.17
CA ILE A 157 -6.29 1.30 5.80
C ILE A 157 -6.16 0.25 6.91
N PHE A 158 -5.40 -0.82 6.69
CA PHE A 158 -5.19 -1.88 7.68
C PHE A 158 -4.40 -1.41 8.91
N ARG A 159 -3.46 -0.48 8.73
CA ARG A 159 -2.76 0.18 9.85
C ARG A 159 -3.72 0.99 10.71
N ARG A 160 -4.69 1.68 10.10
CA ARG A 160 -5.69 2.51 10.79
C ARG A 160 -6.86 1.71 11.38
N ALA A 161 -7.26 0.63 10.73
CA ALA A 161 -8.43 -0.17 11.08
C ALA A 161 -8.03 -1.65 11.15
N ARG A 162 -7.31 -2.03 12.19
CA ARG A 162 -6.66 -3.34 12.34
C ARG A 162 -7.49 -4.51 11.83
N VAL A 163 -6.81 -5.39 11.11
CA VAL A 163 -7.34 -6.66 10.62
C VAL A 163 -6.44 -7.80 11.11
N PRO A 164 -6.93 -9.07 11.14
CA PRO A 164 -6.12 -10.22 11.48
C PRO A 164 -4.84 -10.31 10.62
N SER A 165 -3.71 -10.66 11.23
CA SER A 165 -2.40 -10.76 10.55
C SER A 165 -2.45 -11.67 9.32
N LYS A 166 -3.15 -12.81 9.40
CA LYS A 166 -3.34 -13.74 8.28
C LYS A 166 -4.03 -13.10 7.08
N LEU A 167 -5.07 -12.27 7.31
CA LEU A 167 -5.76 -11.57 6.22
C LEU A 167 -4.84 -10.52 5.59
N ARG A 168 -4.08 -9.81 6.41
CA ARG A 168 -3.06 -8.87 5.92
C ARG A 168 -2.02 -9.60 5.06
N THR A 169 -1.42 -10.67 5.58
CA THR A 169 -0.43 -11.48 4.85
C THR A 169 -1.00 -12.05 3.55
N LEU A 170 -2.26 -12.51 3.54
CA LEU A 170 -2.94 -12.96 2.33
C LEU A 170 -2.93 -11.88 1.25
N MET A 171 -3.29 -10.64 1.60
CA MET A 171 -3.40 -9.54 0.64
C MET A 171 -2.04 -9.00 0.22
N ASP A 172 -1.07 -8.92 1.14
CA ASP A 172 0.31 -8.51 0.83
C ASP A 172 0.95 -9.50 -0.14
N THR A 173 0.81 -10.80 0.13
CA THR A 173 1.35 -11.86 -0.74
C THR A 173 0.62 -11.91 -2.08
N GLU A 174 -0.71 -11.80 -2.09
CA GLU A 174 -1.48 -11.73 -3.34
C GLU A 174 -0.97 -10.59 -4.23
N ALA A 175 -0.87 -9.38 -3.70
CA ALA A 175 -0.47 -8.20 -4.47
C ALA A 175 0.95 -8.33 -5.03
N ALA A 176 1.88 -8.86 -4.26
CA ALA A 176 3.27 -9.05 -4.72
C ALA A 176 3.40 -10.00 -5.92
N PHE A 177 2.56 -11.03 -5.98
CA PHE A 177 2.58 -11.99 -7.10
C PHE A 177 1.65 -11.61 -8.25
N ASN A 178 0.55 -10.89 -7.99
CA ASN A 178 -0.40 -10.52 -9.03
C ASN A 178 0.17 -9.50 -10.03
N ASP A 179 1.08 -8.64 -9.59
CA ASP A 179 1.76 -7.67 -10.45
C ASP A 179 2.53 -8.38 -11.57
N ALA A 180 3.31 -9.38 -11.20
CA ALA A 180 4.05 -10.17 -12.17
C ALA A 180 3.12 -10.98 -13.09
N THR A 181 2.06 -11.57 -12.55
CA THR A 181 1.07 -12.31 -13.34
C THR A 181 0.35 -11.40 -14.35
N ALA A 182 0.02 -10.17 -13.92
CA ALA A 182 -0.65 -9.21 -14.78
C ALA A 182 0.23 -8.74 -15.96
N ILE A 183 1.53 -8.53 -15.71
CA ILE A 183 2.49 -8.22 -16.80
C ILE A 183 2.50 -9.34 -17.84
N VAL A 184 2.52 -10.59 -17.40
CA VAL A 184 2.49 -11.73 -18.34
C VAL A 184 1.14 -11.82 -19.05
N ALA A 185 0.02 -11.65 -18.35
CA ALA A 185 -1.31 -11.62 -18.96
C ALA A 185 -1.43 -10.48 -20.01
N PHE A 186 -0.92 -9.30 -19.68
CA PHE A 186 -0.82 -8.17 -20.58
C PHE A 186 -0.01 -8.50 -21.84
N SER A 187 1.18 -9.07 -21.67
CA SER A 187 2.06 -9.44 -22.79
C SER A 187 1.40 -10.47 -23.71
N ILE A 188 0.67 -11.45 -23.16
CA ILE A 188 -0.07 -12.45 -23.92
C ILE A 188 -1.19 -11.79 -24.74
N VAL A 189 -1.98 -10.91 -24.11
CA VAL A 189 -3.07 -10.21 -24.80
C VAL A 189 -2.51 -9.30 -25.88
N LEU A 190 -1.44 -8.56 -25.60
CA LEU A 190 -0.77 -7.70 -26.58
C LEU A 190 -0.23 -8.49 -27.78
N ALA A 191 0.42 -9.61 -27.53
CA ALA A 191 0.90 -10.51 -28.56
C ALA A 191 -0.26 -11.09 -29.40
N SER A 192 -1.38 -11.44 -28.77
CA SER A 192 -2.57 -11.94 -29.45
C SER A 192 -3.18 -10.92 -30.42
N ILE A 193 -3.13 -9.64 -30.07
CA ILE A 193 -3.57 -8.55 -30.94
C ILE A 193 -2.58 -8.36 -32.10
N SER A 194 -1.26 -8.42 -31.82
CA SER A 194 -0.19 -8.18 -32.78
C SER A 194 -0.11 -9.29 -33.87
N TYR A 195 -0.14 -10.55 -33.43
CA TYR A 195 0.14 -11.72 -34.30
C TYR A 195 -1.11 -12.49 -34.74
N LYS A 196 -2.31 -12.09 -34.31
CA LYS A 196 -3.62 -12.70 -34.62
C LYS A 196 -3.76 -14.21 -34.28
N SER A 197 -2.73 -14.84 -33.72
CA SER A 197 -2.78 -16.24 -33.29
C SER A 197 -1.72 -16.50 -32.22
N VAL A 198 -2.15 -16.74 -30.99
CA VAL A 198 -1.31 -17.21 -29.87
C VAL A 198 -1.88 -18.55 -29.43
N SER A 199 -1.06 -19.61 -29.43
CA SER A 199 -1.45 -20.88 -28.84
C SER A 199 -1.58 -20.74 -27.33
N ILE A 200 -2.71 -21.17 -26.74
CA ILE A 200 -2.93 -21.19 -25.29
C ILE A 200 -1.81 -21.97 -24.58
N ILE A 201 -1.33 -23.05 -25.18
CA ILE A 201 -0.25 -23.88 -24.63
C ILE A 201 1.05 -23.09 -24.59
N SER A 202 1.42 -22.36 -25.65
CA SER A 202 2.64 -21.53 -25.65
C SER A 202 2.54 -20.37 -24.67
N ALA A 203 1.37 -19.77 -24.52
CA ALA A 203 1.12 -18.72 -23.52
C ALA A 203 1.28 -19.25 -22.08
N LEU A 204 0.68 -20.41 -21.78
CA LEU A 204 0.76 -21.03 -20.45
C LEU A 204 2.18 -21.52 -20.12
N SER A 205 2.89 -22.12 -21.08
CA SER A 205 4.27 -22.54 -20.90
C SER A 205 5.21 -21.34 -20.73
N GLY A 206 5.02 -20.28 -21.50
CA GLY A 206 5.76 -19.03 -21.34
C GLY A 206 5.55 -18.41 -19.94
N PHE A 207 4.31 -18.38 -19.48
CA PHE A 207 4.00 -17.94 -18.11
C PHE A 207 4.73 -18.78 -17.06
N ALA A 208 4.63 -20.11 -17.15
CA ALA A 208 5.26 -21.02 -16.21
C ALA A 208 6.79 -20.86 -16.18
N LEU A 209 7.43 -20.71 -17.34
CA LEU A 209 8.87 -20.49 -17.45
C LEU A 209 9.29 -19.12 -16.86
N THR A 210 8.56 -18.05 -17.20
CA THR A 210 8.83 -16.72 -16.69
C THR A 210 8.68 -16.66 -15.15
N PHE A 211 7.65 -17.31 -14.63
CA PHE A 211 7.41 -17.38 -13.19
C PHE A 211 8.48 -18.22 -12.48
N ALA A 212 8.71 -19.46 -12.92
CA ALA A 212 9.69 -20.36 -12.33
C ALA A 212 11.11 -19.79 -12.42
N GLY A 213 11.47 -19.18 -13.54
CA GLY A 213 12.73 -18.48 -13.74
C GLY A 213 12.94 -17.37 -12.73
N GLY A 214 11.90 -16.55 -12.49
CA GLY A 214 11.92 -15.50 -11.45
C GLY A 214 12.17 -16.07 -10.06
N VAL A 215 11.46 -17.14 -9.69
CA VAL A 215 11.66 -17.83 -8.40
C VAL A 215 13.09 -18.35 -8.25
N LEU A 216 13.60 -19.04 -9.27
CA LEU A 216 14.96 -19.63 -9.24
C LEU A 216 16.05 -18.56 -9.13
N ILE A 217 15.97 -17.48 -9.93
CA ILE A 217 16.92 -16.37 -9.86
C ILE A 217 16.81 -15.66 -8.49
N GLY A 218 15.59 -15.42 -8.00
CA GLY A 218 15.37 -14.83 -6.69
C GLY A 218 16.00 -15.64 -5.55
N LEU A 219 15.81 -16.97 -5.56
CA LEU A 219 16.45 -17.88 -4.58
C LEU A 219 17.97 -17.88 -4.69
N LEU A 220 18.51 -17.93 -5.93
CA LEU A 220 19.95 -17.92 -6.15
C LEU A 220 20.59 -16.64 -5.62
N VAL A 221 20.04 -15.47 -5.97
CA VAL A 221 20.55 -14.17 -5.54
C VAL A 221 20.42 -14.01 -4.03
N ALA A 222 19.29 -14.43 -3.45
CA ALA A 222 19.08 -14.37 -2.00
C ALA A 222 20.09 -15.24 -1.24
N PHE A 223 20.34 -16.46 -1.71
CA PHE A 223 21.32 -17.38 -1.11
C PHE A 223 22.74 -16.83 -1.21
N VAL A 224 23.14 -16.33 -2.38
CA VAL A 224 24.46 -15.69 -2.55
C VAL A 224 24.60 -14.47 -1.63
N SER A 225 23.56 -13.65 -1.55
CA SER A 225 23.55 -12.47 -0.69
C SER A 225 23.63 -12.83 0.79
N GLU A 226 23.01 -13.91 1.23
CA GLU A 226 23.13 -14.42 2.61
C GLU A 226 24.56 -14.82 2.93
N ILE A 227 25.23 -15.56 2.03
CA ILE A 227 26.66 -15.92 2.21
C ILE A 227 27.50 -14.65 2.34
N LEU A 228 27.32 -13.66 1.46
CA LEU A 228 28.07 -12.40 1.52
C LEU A 228 27.78 -11.63 2.80
N THR A 229 26.54 -11.60 3.26
CA THR A 229 26.16 -10.97 4.53
C THR A 229 26.80 -11.65 5.72
N SER A 230 26.94 -12.98 5.71
CA SER A 230 27.60 -13.72 6.79
C SER A 230 29.11 -13.46 6.89
N LEU A 231 29.72 -12.92 5.84
CA LEU A 231 31.16 -12.58 5.80
C LEU A 231 31.46 -11.16 6.31
N THR A 232 30.47 -10.35 6.59
CA THR A 232 30.61 -8.97 7.06
C THR A 232 29.73 -8.72 8.28
N SER A 233 30.14 -7.75 9.10
CA SER A 233 29.34 -7.23 10.21
C SER A 233 29.19 -5.70 10.11
N ASP A 234 29.57 -5.13 8.95
CA ASP A 234 29.42 -3.69 8.72
C ASP A 234 28.01 -3.36 8.21
N ARG A 235 27.30 -2.56 8.99
CA ARG A 235 25.90 -2.18 8.73
C ARG A 235 25.67 -1.53 7.37
N LEU A 236 26.60 -0.68 6.90
CA LEU A 236 26.46 -0.01 5.61
C LEU A 236 26.68 -0.99 4.46
N THR A 237 27.71 -1.84 4.56
CA THR A 237 27.98 -2.90 3.58
C THR A 237 26.80 -3.87 3.47
N GLU A 238 26.24 -4.32 4.59
CA GLU A 238 25.07 -5.20 4.60
C GLU A 238 23.84 -4.51 3.96
N THR A 239 23.64 -3.21 4.20
CA THR A 239 22.55 -2.45 3.55
C THR A 239 22.76 -2.35 2.04
N ILE A 240 23.99 -2.06 1.57
CA ILE A 240 24.32 -2.02 0.13
C ILE A 240 24.13 -3.40 -0.52
N LEU A 241 24.47 -4.49 0.18
CA LEU A 241 24.20 -5.86 -0.29
C LEU A 241 22.71 -6.10 -0.54
N THR A 242 21.82 -5.56 0.31
CA THR A 242 20.38 -5.69 0.04
C THR A 242 19.95 -4.93 -1.22
N ILE A 243 20.53 -3.75 -1.48
CA ILE A 243 20.27 -2.98 -2.70
C ILE A 243 20.73 -3.75 -3.93
N ALA A 244 21.96 -4.28 -3.88
CA ALA A 244 22.53 -5.10 -4.95
C ALA A 244 21.70 -6.37 -5.19
N ALA A 245 21.20 -7.02 -4.13
CA ALA A 245 20.35 -8.20 -4.23
C ALA A 245 19.01 -7.90 -4.90
N VAL A 246 18.37 -6.80 -4.52
CA VAL A 246 17.06 -6.40 -5.07
C VAL A 246 17.17 -6.04 -6.55
N TYR A 247 17.99 -5.06 -6.89
CA TYR A 247 18.12 -4.62 -8.29
C TYR A 247 18.88 -5.63 -9.15
N GLY A 248 19.84 -6.35 -8.56
CA GLY A 248 20.56 -7.43 -9.24
C GLY A 248 19.64 -8.60 -9.59
N SER A 249 18.76 -9.04 -8.69
CA SER A 249 17.79 -10.11 -8.98
C SER A 249 16.80 -9.69 -10.05
N TYR A 250 16.32 -8.44 -9.98
CA TYR A 250 15.44 -7.87 -11.02
C TYR A 250 16.12 -7.89 -12.39
N ALA A 251 17.32 -7.33 -12.49
CA ALA A 251 18.06 -7.24 -13.74
C ALA A 251 18.42 -8.63 -14.30
N LEU A 252 18.97 -9.52 -13.47
CA LEU A 252 19.35 -10.88 -13.89
C LEU A 252 18.16 -11.69 -14.40
N ALA A 253 17.03 -11.64 -13.69
CA ALA A 253 15.82 -12.33 -14.14
C ALA A 253 15.31 -11.74 -15.47
N SER A 254 15.25 -10.42 -15.59
CA SER A 254 14.77 -9.75 -16.79
C SER A 254 15.65 -10.04 -18.01
N THR A 255 16.98 -10.13 -17.87
CA THR A 255 17.89 -10.42 -19.00
C THR A 255 17.72 -11.82 -19.58
N ILE A 256 17.25 -12.78 -18.81
CA ILE A 256 16.97 -14.16 -19.29
C ILE A 256 15.50 -14.39 -19.64
N GLY A 257 14.68 -13.32 -19.70
CA GLY A 257 13.26 -13.41 -19.99
C GLY A 257 12.40 -13.97 -18.85
N ALA A 258 12.94 -14.01 -17.63
CA ALA A 258 12.20 -14.36 -16.41
C ALA A 258 11.61 -13.10 -15.74
N SER A 259 10.69 -13.30 -14.78
CA SER A 259 10.07 -12.17 -14.07
C SER A 259 11.00 -11.59 -13.02
N GLY A 260 11.51 -10.36 -13.26
CA GLY A 260 12.28 -9.60 -12.28
C GLY A 260 11.51 -9.28 -11.02
N LEU A 261 10.20 -9.00 -11.12
CA LEU A 261 9.36 -8.70 -9.96
C LEU A 261 9.19 -9.92 -9.04
N ILE A 262 9.02 -11.12 -9.61
CA ILE A 262 8.98 -12.36 -8.82
C ILE A 262 10.33 -12.62 -8.15
N ALA A 263 11.45 -12.37 -8.86
CA ALA A 263 12.77 -12.53 -8.26
C ALA A 263 12.95 -11.62 -7.03
N VAL A 264 12.58 -10.34 -7.14
CA VAL A 264 12.61 -9.39 -6.00
C VAL A 264 11.71 -9.85 -4.85
N THR A 265 10.50 -10.31 -5.15
CA THR A 265 9.56 -10.84 -4.15
C THR A 265 10.17 -11.99 -3.36
N VAL A 266 10.81 -12.93 -4.05
CA VAL A 266 11.47 -14.09 -3.42
C VAL A 266 12.67 -13.65 -2.58
N VAL A 267 13.49 -12.70 -3.07
CA VAL A 267 14.61 -12.12 -2.30
C VAL A 267 14.07 -11.48 -1.02
N GLY A 268 13.02 -10.68 -1.08
CA GLY A 268 12.41 -10.04 0.10
C GLY A 268 11.91 -11.04 1.14
N LEU A 269 11.18 -12.08 0.69
CA LEU A 269 10.73 -13.16 1.56
C LEU A 269 11.89 -13.91 2.23
N TYR A 270 12.96 -14.17 1.49
CA TYR A 270 14.16 -14.85 1.99
C TYR A 270 14.85 -13.99 3.05
N PHE A 271 15.10 -12.73 2.77
CA PHE A 271 15.73 -11.80 3.71
C PHE A 271 14.91 -11.66 5.00
N GLY A 272 13.64 -11.40 4.91
CA GLY A 272 12.77 -11.22 6.07
C GLY A 272 12.64 -12.45 6.98
N ASN A 273 12.79 -13.66 6.42
CA ASN A 273 12.56 -14.90 7.16
C ASN A 273 13.83 -15.69 7.49
N ILE A 274 14.88 -15.59 6.70
CA ILE A 274 16.13 -16.35 6.85
C ILE A 274 17.28 -15.38 7.20
N THR A 275 17.71 -14.52 6.28
CA THR A 275 18.91 -13.68 6.45
C THR A 275 18.84 -12.79 7.69
N PHE A 276 17.68 -12.21 8.00
CA PHE A 276 17.44 -11.42 9.20
C PHE A 276 17.62 -12.21 10.51
N LYS A 277 17.48 -13.52 10.46
CA LYS A 277 17.62 -14.37 11.65
C LYS A 277 19.00 -15.01 11.77
N SER A 278 19.62 -15.34 10.63
CA SER A 278 20.87 -16.09 10.56
C SER A 278 22.10 -15.19 10.55
N SER A 279 22.08 -14.10 9.77
CA SER A 279 23.30 -13.40 9.37
C SER A 279 23.32 -11.92 9.77
N MET A 280 22.17 -11.27 9.97
CA MET A 280 22.12 -9.83 10.30
C MET A 280 21.89 -9.56 11.78
N GLY A 281 22.70 -8.66 12.36
CA GLY A 281 22.49 -8.14 13.71
C GLY A 281 21.24 -7.26 13.84
N PRO A 282 20.69 -7.06 15.07
CA PRO A 282 19.48 -6.28 15.29
C PRO A 282 19.58 -4.83 14.77
N SER A 283 20.72 -4.18 14.94
CA SER A 283 20.96 -2.80 14.48
C SER A 283 20.97 -2.67 12.96
N THR A 284 21.60 -3.63 12.25
CA THR A 284 21.62 -3.66 10.79
C THR A 284 20.21 -3.95 10.25
N ARG A 285 19.50 -4.92 10.84
CA ARG A 285 18.13 -5.22 10.47
C ARG A 285 17.24 -3.98 10.53
N GLN A 286 17.32 -3.20 11.60
CA GLN A 286 16.56 -1.96 11.75
C GLN A 286 16.93 -0.93 10.68
N ALA A 287 18.23 -0.79 10.37
CA ALA A 287 18.70 0.13 9.33
C ALA A 287 18.21 -0.28 7.93
N VAL A 288 18.26 -1.57 7.60
CA VAL A 288 17.75 -2.11 6.33
C VAL A 288 16.24 -1.89 6.21
N VAL A 289 15.47 -2.19 7.25
CA VAL A 289 14.01 -1.97 7.24
C VAL A 289 13.70 -0.49 7.03
N LEU A 290 14.33 0.41 7.79
CA LEU A 290 14.10 1.86 7.66
C LEU A 290 14.48 2.38 6.26
N PHE A 291 15.60 1.92 5.70
CA PHE A 291 16.01 2.29 4.35
C PHE A 291 14.97 1.89 3.31
N TRP A 292 14.48 0.64 3.37
CA TRP A 292 13.52 0.15 2.39
C TRP A 292 12.11 0.72 2.59
N GLU A 293 11.69 0.98 3.83
CA GLU A 293 10.46 1.75 4.12
C GLU A 293 10.52 3.15 3.49
N PHE A 294 11.66 3.84 3.62
CA PHE A 294 11.86 5.15 3.00
C PHE A 294 11.90 5.07 1.47
N ALA A 295 12.63 4.10 0.90
CA ALA A 295 12.70 3.89 -0.55
C ALA A 295 11.32 3.56 -1.15
N ALA A 296 10.55 2.70 -0.50
CA ALA A 296 9.18 2.37 -0.89
C ALA A 296 8.25 3.58 -0.76
N PHE A 297 8.37 4.38 0.31
CA PHE A 297 7.60 5.61 0.47
C PHE A 297 7.87 6.63 -0.65
N VAL A 298 9.13 6.84 -1.02
CA VAL A 298 9.52 7.71 -2.14
C VAL A 298 8.98 7.15 -3.47
N GLY A 299 9.19 5.86 -3.74
CA GLY A 299 8.69 5.21 -4.95
C GLY A 299 7.18 5.34 -5.11
N ASN A 300 6.45 5.07 -4.03
CA ASN A 300 4.99 5.22 -3.99
C ASN A 300 4.55 6.67 -4.23
N SER A 301 5.28 7.62 -3.66
CA SER A 301 5.01 9.05 -3.84
C SER A 301 5.19 9.50 -5.29
N VAL A 302 6.27 9.05 -5.95
CA VAL A 302 6.50 9.30 -7.38
C VAL A 302 5.35 8.74 -8.20
N ALA A 303 4.96 7.49 -7.93
CA ALA A 303 3.91 6.81 -8.65
C ALA A 303 2.57 7.57 -8.59
N PHE A 304 2.09 7.87 -7.39
CA PHE A 304 0.79 8.52 -7.21
C PHE A 304 0.77 9.99 -7.64
N LEU A 305 1.87 10.69 -7.49
CA LEU A 305 1.99 12.06 -8.02
C LEU A 305 1.92 12.06 -9.55
N PHE A 306 2.60 11.12 -10.22
CA PHE A 306 2.55 10.99 -11.68
C PHE A 306 1.17 10.57 -12.19
N ILE A 307 0.45 9.72 -11.44
CA ILE A 307 -0.95 9.41 -11.74
C ILE A 307 -1.77 10.71 -11.82
N GLY A 308 -1.71 11.54 -10.78
CA GLY A 308 -2.43 12.80 -10.76
C GLY A 308 -1.99 13.74 -11.87
N PHE A 309 -0.69 13.86 -12.08
CA PHE A 309 -0.09 14.76 -13.04
C PHE A 309 -0.47 14.45 -14.50
N ARG A 310 -0.64 13.18 -14.86
CA ARG A 310 -1.09 12.75 -16.20
C ARG A 310 -2.61 12.82 -16.38
N THR A 311 -3.34 13.06 -15.31
CA THR A 311 -4.79 13.10 -15.34
C THR A 311 -5.29 14.37 -16.03
N ASP A 312 -5.88 14.21 -17.22
CA ASP A 312 -6.64 15.26 -17.91
C ASP A 312 -8.09 15.25 -17.39
N VAL A 313 -8.41 16.21 -16.53
CA VAL A 313 -9.73 16.32 -15.88
C VAL A 313 -10.86 16.46 -16.89
N LEU A 314 -10.63 17.17 -18.02
CA LEU A 314 -11.65 17.36 -19.05
C LEU A 314 -11.93 16.04 -19.80
N LYS A 315 -10.86 15.31 -20.15
CA LYS A 315 -11.01 13.96 -20.75
C LYS A 315 -11.69 12.97 -19.79
N LEU A 316 -11.35 13.00 -18.49
CA LEU A 316 -12.02 12.17 -17.49
C LEU A 316 -13.50 12.53 -17.36
N ALA A 317 -13.84 13.81 -17.33
CA ALA A 317 -15.24 14.26 -17.25
C ALA A 317 -16.04 13.84 -18.50
N ALA A 318 -15.44 13.95 -19.69
CA ALA A 318 -16.07 13.51 -20.93
C ALA A 318 -16.25 11.99 -21.00
N ALA A 319 -15.34 11.22 -20.41
CA ALA A 319 -15.36 9.76 -20.38
C ALA A 319 -16.03 9.16 -19.13
N ILE A 320 -16.80 9.93 -18.36
CA ILE A 320 -17.34 9.47 -17.06
C ILE A 320 -18.17 8.20 -17.18
N ILE A 321 -19.02 8.08 -18.21
CA ILE A 321 -19.86 6.89 -18.44
C ILE A 321 -18.98 5.68 -18.78
N PRO A 322 -18.07 5.70 -19.77
CA PRO A 322 -17.11 4.62 -20.00
C PRO A 322 -16.31 4.24 -18.76
N ILE A 323 -15.86 5.21 -17.95
CA ILE A 323 -15.12 4.95 -16.70
C ILE A 323 -15.99 4.20 -15.67
N LEU A 324 -17.25 4.59 -15.49
CA LEU A 324 -18.16 3.90 -14.58
C LEU A 324 -18.48 2.47 -15.05
N LEU A 325 -18.63 2.25 -16.36
CA LEU A 325 -18.81 0.92 -16.94
C LEU A 325 -17.54 0.07 -16.78
N ALA A 326 -16.37 0.65 -16.99
CA ALA A 326 -15.09 -0.03 -16.76
C ALA A 326 -14.88 -0.37 -15.27
N TYR A 327 -15.23 0.54 -14.35
CA TYR A 327 -15.19 0.28 -12.91
C TYR A 327 -16.13 -0.85 -12.50
N LEU A 328 -17.34 -0.89 -13.06
CA LEU A 328 -18.30 -1.97 -12.86
C LEU A 328 -17.73 -3.30 -13.39
N ALA A 329 -17.17 -3.32 -14.60
CA ALA A 329 -16.55 -4.52 -15.19
C ALA A 329 -15.42 -5.06 -14.32
N VAL A 330 -14.53 -4.19 -13.84
CA VAL A 330 -13.43 -4.53 -12.93
C VAL A 330 -13.93 -5.08 -11.59
N THR A 331 -14.99 -4.48 -11.04
CA THR A 331 -15.59 -4.93 -9.77
C THR A 331 -16.23 -6.31 -9.93
N VAL A 332 -16.97 -6.54 -11.01
CA VAL A 332 -17.56 -7.85 -11.35
C VAL A 332 -16.46 -8.89 -11.56
N ALA A 333 -15.41 -8.56 -12.32
CA ALA A 333 -14.28 -9.44 -12.56
C ALA A 333 -13.57 -9.84 -11.25
N ARG A 334 -13.33 -8.87 -10.35
CA ARG A 334 -12.75 -9.12 -9.04
C ARG A 334 -13.64 -10.01 -8.17
N ALA A 335 -14.94 -9.78 -8.17
CA ALA A 335 -15.89 -10.61 -7.46
C ALA A 335 -15.93 -12.05 -8.02
N ALA A 336 -15.96 -12.18 -9.35
CA ALA A 336 -15.97 -13.47 -10.04
C ALA A 336 -14.70 -14.30 -9.83
N SER A 337 -13.57 -13.68 -9.56
CA SER A 337 -12.33 -14.37 -9.21
C SER A 337 -12.25 -14.66 -7.70
N THR A 338 -12.48 -13.67 -6.85
CA THR A 338 -12.24 -13.76 -5.41
C THR A 338 -13.20 -14.72 -4.70
N TYR A 339 -14.51 -14.59 -4.93
CA TYR A 339 -15.49 -15.40 -4.19
C TYR A 339 -15.41 -16.88 -4.51
N PRO A 340 -15.37 -17.35 -5.78
CA PRO A 340 -15.27 -18.78 -6.06
C PRO A 340 -13.98 -19.39 -5.53
N ILE A 341 -12.82 -18.73 -5.78
CA ILE A 341 -11.51 -19.23 -5.35
C ILE A 341 -11.47 -19.39 -3.83
N LEU A 342 -11.80 -18.33 -3.08
CA LEU A 342 -11.75 -18.39 -1.62
C LEU A 342 -12.83 -19.29 -1.02
N THR A 343 -13.96 -19.50 -1.72
CA THR A 343 -14.99 -20.46 -1.28
C THR A 343 -14.56 -21.91 -1.46
N ILE A 344 -13.86 -22.21 -2.56
CA ILE A 344 -13.31 -23.54 -2.80
C ILE A 344 -12.21 -23.84 -1.79
N LEU A 345 -11.31 -22.90 -1.55
CA LEU A 345 -10.21 -23.06 -0.59
C LEU A 345 -10.69 -23.20 0.85
N ASP A 346 -11.75 -22.47 1.25
CA ASP A 346 -12.39 -22.60 2.56
C ASP A 346 -12.94 -24.02 2.83
N ARG A 347 -13.34 -24.72 1.76
CA ARG A 347 -13.85 -26.11 1.88
C ARG A 347 -12.75 -27.14 1.97
N VAL A 348 -11.55 -26.83 1.49
CA VAL A 348 -10.45 -27.81 1.34
C VAL A 348 -9.54 -27.82 2.56
N ASP A 349 -9.11 -26.65 3.07
CA ASP A 349 -8.03 -26.62 4.08
C ASP A 349 -8.05 -25.37 4.98
N ASP A 350 -8.62 -24.25 4.54
CA ASP A 350 -8.48 -22.97 5.20
C ASP A 350 -9.84 -22.39 5.61
N LYS A 351 -10.01 -22.09 6.89
CA LYS A 351 -11.19 -21.34 7.34
C LYS A 351 -11.06 -19.87 6.91
N ILE A 352 -11.61 -19.55 5.73
CA ILE A 352 -11.64 -18.19 5.18
C ILE A 352 -13.06 -17.62 5.30
N PRO A 353 -13.40 -16.96 6.41
CA PRO A 353 -14.75 -16.49 6.66
C PRO A 353 -15.19 -15.44 5.63
N LEU A 354 -16.50 -15.33 5.40
CA LEU A 354 -17.09 -14.41 4.41
C LEU A 354 -16.60 -12.96 4.62
N LYS A 355 -16.41 -12.53 5.87
CA LYS A 355 -15.88 -11.19 6.18
C LYS A 355 -14.49 -10.95 5.57
N TRP A 356 -13.62 -11.98 5.48
CA TRP A 356 -12.31 -11.89 4.83
C TRP A 356 -12.44 -11.84 3.31
N ARG A 357 -13.31 -12.67 2.71
CA ARG A 357 -13.55 -12.65 1.26
C ARG A 357 -14.06 -11.27 0.80
N ASN A 358 -14.92 -10.66 1.59
CA ASN A 358 -15.41 -9.30 1.32
C ASN A 358 -14.29 -8.26 1.42
N VAL A 359 -13.39 -8.36 2.41
CA VAL A 359 -12.22 -7.46 2.51
C VAL A 359 -11.28 -7.68 1.33
N THR A 360 -10.99 -8.93 0.94
CA THR A 360 -10.13 -9.24 -0.22
C THR A 360 -10.72 -8.72 -1.52
N MET A 361 -12.05 -8.86 -1.72
CA MET A 361 -12.74 -8.30 -2.88
C MET A 361 -12.68 -6.76 -2.88
N LEU A 362 -13.00 -6.11 -1.77
CA LEU A 362 -12.99 -4.66 -1.63
C LEU A 362 -11.58 -4.07 -1.61
N GLY A 363 -10.59 -4.83 -1.17
CA GLY A 363 -9.18 -4.44 -1.17
C GLY A 363 -8.52 -4.49 -2.56
N GLY A 364 -9.23 -4.93 -3.59
CA GLY A 364 -8.74 -4.91 -4.97
C GLY A 364 -8.67 -3.50 -5.57
N MET A 365 -7.97 -2.57 -4.91
CA MET A 365 -7.73 -1.23 -5.43
C MET A 365 -6.72 -1.26 -6.56
N ARG A 366 -6.75 -0.28 -7.46
CA ARG A 366 -5.90 -0.21 -8.64
C ARG A 366 -4.85 0.88 -8.44
N GLY A 367 -3.61 0.56 -8.80
CA GLY A 367 -2.47 1.41 -8.48
C GLY A 367 -1.59 1.78 -9.66
N ALA A 368 -0.36 2.15 -9.32
CA ALA A 368 0.62 2.72 -10.22
C ALA A 368 1.02 1.77 -11.37
N LEU A 369 1.11 0.46 -11.12
CA LEU A 369 1.51 -0.51 -12.14
C LEU A 369 0.53 -0.53 -13.32
N SER A 370 -0.79 -0.51 -13.06
CA SER A 370 -1.80 -0.47 -14.13
C SER A 370 -1.62 0.72 -15.05
N ILE A 371 -1.22 1.87 -14.51
CA ILE A 371 -1.00 3.10 -15.27
C ILE A 371 0.31 3.04 -16.05
N ALA A 372 1.37 2.50 -15.43
CA ALA A 372 2.64 2.28 -16.11
C ALA A 372 2.48 1.35 -17.31
N LEU A 373 1.75 0.26 -17.15
CA LEU A 373 1.46 -0.67 -18.24
C LEU A 373 0.59 -0.02 -19.34
N ALA A 374 -0.40 0.80 -18.97
CA ALA A 374 -1.21 1.52 -19.96
C ALA A 374 -0.37 2.49 -20.80
N ALA A 375 0.59 3.18 -20.18
CA ALA A 375 1.50 4.07 -20.89
C ALA A 375 2.56 3.35 -21.74
N SER A 376 2.82 2.07 -21.46
CA SER A 376 3.77 1.24 -22.22
C SER A 376 3.17 0.56 -23.46
N ILE A 377 1.89 0.78 -23.77
CA ILE A 377 1.23 0.18 -24.94
C ILE A 377 1.87 0.72 -26.22
N PRO A 378 2.43 -0.15 -27.10
CA PRO A 378 3.03 0.30 -28.36
C PRO A 378 1.96 0.79 -29.34
N LEU A 379 2.10 2.01 -29.84
CA LEU A 379 1.20 2.60 -30.86
C LEU A 379 1.26 1.86 -32.22
N THR A 380 2.24 0.98 -32.40
CA THR A 380 2.33 0.08 -33.56
C THR A 380 1.32 -1.07 -33.49
N VAL A 381 0.80 -1.38 -32.31
CA VAL A 381 -0.13 -2.51 -32.07
C VAL A 381 -1.57 -2.04 -31.97
N ILE A 382 -1.77 -0.87 -31.36
CA ILE A 382 -3.10 -0.29 -31.14
C ILE A 382 -3.13 1.13 -31.66
N SER A 383 -4.30 1.54 -32.19
CA SER A 383 -4.51 2.91 -32.66
C SER A 383 -4.32 3.93 -31.51
N SER A 384 -3.85 5.13 -31.86
CA SER A 384 -3.67 6.22 -30.89
C SER A 384 -4.97 6.54 -30.10
N PRO A 385 -6.17 6.61 -30.73
CA PRO A 385 -7.42 6.83 -29.99
C PRO A 385 -7.75 5.70 -28.99
N ASP A 386 -7.48 4.45 -29.32
CA ASP A 386 -7.74 3.31 -28.43
C ASP A 386 -6.77 3.31 -27.25
N SER A 387 -5.48 3.64 -27.48
CA SER A 387 -4.47 3.78 -26.43
C SER A 387 -4.82 4.93 -25.46
N ASP A 388 -5.28 6.07 -25.98
CA ASP A 388 -5.76 7.20 -25.18
C ASP A 388 -7.01 6.83 -24.35
N MET A 389 -7.94 6.08 -24.95
CA MET A 389 -9.13 5.58 -24.26
C MET A 389 -8.74 4.63 -23.12
N ILE A 390 -7.89 3.63 -23.38
CA ILE A 390 -7.41 2.70 -22.34
C ILE A 390 -6.76 3.48 -21.19
N SER A 391 -5.86 4.41 -21.50
CA SER A 391 -5.18 5.23 -20.49
C SER A 391 -6.17 6.04 -19.64
N THR A 392 -7.18 6.64 -20.29
CA THR A 392 -8.24 7.40 -19.61
C THR A 392 -9.09 6.49 -18.69
N LEU A 393 -9.46 5.29 -19.16
CA LEU A 393 -10.20 4.31 -18.36
C LEU A 393 -9.39 3.82 -17.16
N VAL A 394 -8.10 3.50 -17.36
CA VAL A 394 -7.21 3.04 -16.28
C VAL A 394 -7.06 4.13 -15.21
N LEU A 395 -6.80 5.39 -15.61
CA LEU A 395 -6.71 6.52 -14.70
C LEU A 395 -8.03 6.74 -13.94
N GLY A 396 -9.15 6.74 -14.66
CA GLY A 396 -10.47 6.94 -14.07
C GLY A 396 -10.85 5.84 -13.07
N VAL A 397 -10.62 4.58 -13.42
CA VAL A 397 -10.87 3.43 -12.54
C VAL A 397 -9.95 3.44 -11.33
N ALA A 398 -8.66 3.74 -11.49
CA ALA A 398 -7.71 3.88 -10.39
C ALA A 398 -8.17 4.98 -9.42
N PHE A 399 -8.53 6.14 -9.94
CA PHE A 399 -9.05 7.26 -9.15
C PHE A 399 -10.32 6.88 -8.37
N LEU A 400 -11.31 6.25 -9.01
CA LEU A 400 -12.53 5.80 -8.35
C LEU A 400 -12.24 4.76 -7.27
N SER A 401 -11.34 3.81 -7.54
CA SER A 401 -11.01 2.77 -6.57
C SER A 401 -10.33 3.35 -5.32
N ILE A 402 -9.38 4.25 -5.47
CA ILE A 402 -8.69 4.88 -4.34
C ILE A 402 -9.62 5.82 -3.56
N SER A 403 -10.49 6.58 -4.26
CA SER A 403 -11.35 7.57 -3.61
C SER A 403 -12.56 6.95 -2.90
N PHE A 404 -13.31 6.10 -3.59
CA PHE A 404 -14.59 5.56 -3.09
C PHE A 404 -14.44 4.18 -2.44
N GLN A 405 -13.71 3.27 -3.08
CA GLN A 405 -13.57 1.90 -2.58
C GLN A 405 -12.76 1.86 -1.28
N ALA A 406 -11.73 2.70 -1.14
CA ALA A 406 -10.95 2.85 0.09
C ALA A 406 -11.82 3.30 1.27
N ALA A 407 -12.67 4.31 1.06
CA ALA A 407 -13.58 4.80 2.10
C ALA A 407 -14.62 3.74 2.50
N PHE A 408 -15.12 2.96 1.53
CA PHE A 408 -16.05 1.87 1.78
C PHE A 408 -15.38 0.72 2.52
N LEU A 409 -14.17 0.30 2.11
CA LEU A 409 -13.37 -0.72 2.78
C LEU A 409 -13.10 -0.36 4.24
N TYR A 410 -12.66 0.88 4.51
CA TYR A 410 -12.41 1.37 5.88
C TYR A 410 -13.66 1.25 6.76
N ARG A 411 -14.83 1.71 6.25
CA ARG A 411 -16.11 1.59 6.98
C ARG A 411 -16.51 0.13 7.20
N TYR A 412 -16.30 -0.72 6.19
CA TYR A 412 -16.61 -2.15 6.28
C TYR A 412 -15.77 -2.83 7.36
N ILE A 413 -14.45 -2.62 7.37
CA ILE A 413 -13.55 -3.20 8.37
C ILE A 413 -13.95 -2.76 9.78
N ARG A 414 -14.15 -1.47 10.00
CA ARG A 414 -14.55 -0.96 11.32
C ARG A 414 -15.84 -1.58 11.85
N ARG A 415 -16.77 -1.94 10.97
CA ARG A 415 -18.05 -2.56 11.36
C ARG A 415 -17.95 -4.07 11.57
N LYS A 416 -17.08 -4.76 10.84
CA LYS A 416 -17.04 -6.23 10.79
C LYS A 416 -15.92 -6.86 11.61
N PHE A 417 -14.99 -6.03 12.15
CA PHE A 417 -13.87 -6.46 12.99
C PHE A 417 -13.84 -5.69 14.33
N PRO A 418 -14.92 -5.73 15.12
CA PRO A 418 -14.99 -5.00 16.39
C PRO A 418 -14.03 -5.55 17.44
N GLU A 419 -13.77 -6.87 17.45
CA GLU A 419 -12.86 -7.53 18.38
C GLU A 419 -11.42 -7.03 18.20
N GLU A 420 -10.97 -6.92 16.95
CA GLU A 420 -9.65 -6.40 16.61
C GLU A 420 -9.51 -4.91 16.96
N GLN A 421 -10.60 -4.14 16.85
CA GLN A 421 -10.65 -2.75 17.30
C GLN A 421 -10.57 -2.65 18.84
N ALA A 422 -11.31 -3.49 19.55
CA ALA A 422 -11.27 -3.53 21.01
C ALA A 422 -9.89 -3.95 21.54
N ALA A 423 -9.26 -4.96 20.91
CA ALA A 423 -7.90 -5.38 21.25
C ALA A 423 -6.87 -4.26 20.99
N LEU A 424 -7.04 -3.48 19.92
CA LEU A 424 -6.20 -2.31 19.68
C LEU A 424 -6.36 -1.27 20.77
N ILE A 425 -7.58 -0.90 21.10
CA ILE A 425 -7.86 0.08 22.16
C ILE A 425 -7.25 -0.39 23.49
N ALA A 426 -7.41 -1.66 23.84
CA ALA A 426 -6.81 -2.24 25.03
C ALA A 426 -5.27 -2.18 25.01
N SER A 427 -4.63 -2.46 23.87
CA SER A 427 -3.17 -2.35 23.74
C SER A 427 -2.66 -0.92 23.85
N LEU A 428 -3.41 0.04 23.33
CA LEU A 428 -3.08 1.47 23.45
C LEU A 428 -3.26 1.98 24.88
N ASP A 429 -4.27 1.49 25.60
CA ASP A 429 -4.48 1.82 27.01
C ASP A 429 -3.33 1.29 27.90
N VAL A 430 -2.83 0.07 27.60
CA VAL A 430 -1.65 -0.48 28.27
C VAL A 430 -0.39 0.34 27.95
N ARG A 431 -0.16 0.74 26.70
CA ARG A 431 0.97 1.61 26.35
C ARG A 431 0.90 2.95 27.04
N LEU A 432 -0.27 3.58 27.04
CA LEU A 432 -0.49 4.85 27.72
C LEU A 432 -0.21 4.73 29.23
N SER A 433 -0.67 3.64 29.86
CA SER A 433 -0.41 3.37 31.26
C SER A 433 1.08 3.22 31.56
N HIS A 434 1.83 2.54 30.67
CA HIS A 434 3.28 2.39 30.80
C HIS A 434 4.02 3.74 30.71
N VAL A 435 3.69 4.57 29.71
CA VAL A 435 4.26 5.93 29.58
C VAL A 435 4.00 6.77 30.82
N VAL A 436 2.77 6.74 31.34
CA VAL A 436 2.43 7.45 32.59
C VAL A 436 3.25 6.95 33.79
N GLU A 437 3.42 5.62 33.92
CA GLU A 437 4.22 5.01 34.98
C GLU A 437 5.72 5.37 34.88
N THR A 438 6.24 5.43 33.66
CA THR A 438 7.62 5.87 33.37
C THR A 438 7.82 7.34 33.75
N ILE A 439 6.89 8.24 33.38
CA ILE A 439 6.94 9.64 33.76
C ILE A 439 6.90 9.80 35.31
N GLU A 440 6.06 9.02 36.00
CA GLU A 440 6.02 9.04 37.45
C GLU A 440 7.34 8.54 38.05
N SER A 441 7.95 7.49 37.50
CA SER A 441 9.23 6.97 37.97
C SER A 441 10.36 7.98 37.78
N LEU A 442 10.41 8.66 36.61
CA LEU A 442 11.37 9.75 36.36
C LEU A 442 11.24 10.90 37.35
N ARG A 443 10.00 11.29 37.70
CA ARG A 443 9.75 12.32 38.73
C ARG A 443 10.26 11.92 40.11
N ARG A 444 10.09 10.64 40.49
CA ARG A 444 10.63 10.10 41.76
C ARG A 444 12.14 10.11 41.78
N LEU A 445 12.78 9.63 40.72
CA LEU A 445 14.24 9.63 40.59
C LEU A 445 14.83 11.04 40.67
N LYS A 446 14.13 12.03 40.10
CA LYS A 446 14.53 13.44 40.22
C LYS A 446 14.38 13.96 41.67
N ALA A 447 13.25 13.65 42.31
CA ALA A 447 13.01 14.05 43.71
C ALA A 447 14.02 13.43 44.67
N ASP A 448 14.46 12.20 44.40
CA ASP A 448 15.48 11.47 45.17
C ASP A 448 16.94 11.90 44.82
N GLY A 449 17.12 12.85 43.89
CA GLY A 449 18.45 13.30 43.44
C GLY A 449 19.27 12.26 42.67
N ARG A 450 18.61 11.21 42.12
CA ARG A 450 19.25 10.09 41.43
C ARG A 450 19.43 10.30 39.93
N ILE A 451 18.88 11.37 39.38
CA ILE A 451 19.00 11.73 37.96
C ILE A 451 19.33 13.23 37.85
N SER A 452 20.17 13.58 36.89
CA SER A 452 20.51 14.98 36.61
C SER A 452 19.33 15.74 36.00
N ASP A 453 19.32 17.08 36.15
CA ASP A 453 18.27 17.92 35.56
C ASP A 453 18.24 17.83 34.03
N ALA A 454 19.42 17.65 33.37
CA ALA A 454 19.53 17.49 31.94
C ALA A 454 18.92 16.16 31.45
N ASP A 455 19.33 15.04 32.08
CA ASP A 455 18.82 13.70 31.74
C ASP A 455 17.31 13.58 32.03
N TYR A 456 16.85 14.22 33.12
CA TYR A 456 15.42 14.26 33.42
C TYR A 456 14.64 14.98 32.33
N SER A 457 15.13 16.13 31.85
CA SER A 457 14.44 16.94 30.84
C SER A 457 14.38 16.20 29.50
N GLU A 458 15.49 15.55 29.09
CA GLU A 458 15.57 14.79 27.85
C GLU A 458 14.60 13.60 27.86
N LYS A 459 14.66 12.75 28.89
CA LYS A 459 13.77 11.59 29.02
C LYS A 459 12.30 11.96 29.19
N LEU A 460 12.01 13.08 29.85
CA LEU A 460 10.64 13.56 30.01
C LEU A 460 10.05 14.03 28.68
N GLU A 461 10.85 14.65 27.80
CA GLU A 461 10.38 15.05 26.46
C GLU A 461 10.16 13.83 25.55
N GLU A 462 11.02 12.82 25.61
CA GLU A 462 10.82 11.54 24.88
C GLU A 462 9.48 10.90 25.28
N GLU A 463 9.21 10.75 26.57
CA GLU A 463 7.97 10.14 27.06
C GLU A 463 6.74 10.98 26.75
N LYS A 464 6.84 12.30 26.76
CA LYS A 464 5.75 13.19 26.34
C LYS A 464 5.45 13.06 24.84
N ASP A 465 6.45 12.88 24.02
CA ASP A 465 6.26 12.69 22.57
C ASP A 465 5.65 11.32 22.29
N GLU A 466 6.09 10.26 22.98
CA GLU A 466 5.42 8.96 22.90
C GLU A 466 3.96 9.03 23.36
N MET A 467 3.68 9.75 24.46
CA MET A 467 2.30 9.97 24.91
C MET A 467 1.44 10.68 23.86
N LYS A 468 1.97 11.72 23.20
CA LYS A 468 1.27 12.41 22.10
C LYS A 468 0.96 11.48 20.94
N ASP A 469 1.90 10.61 20.59
CA ASP A 469 1.72 9.65 19.49
C ASP A 469 0.67 8.59 19.83
N VAL A 470 0.70 8.03 21.05
CA VAL A 470 -0.33 7.09 21.53
C VAL A 470 -1.72 7.75 21.55
N LEU A 471 -1.81 8.99 22.05
CA LEU A 471 -3.08 9.73 22.07
C LEU A 471 -3.62 10.01 20.68
N LYS A 472 -2.75 10.35 19.72
CA LYS A 472 -3.09 10.55 18.32
C LYS A 472 -3.57 9.27 17.66
N GLU A 473 -2.95 8.13 17.99
CA GLU A 473 -3.39 6.81 17.54
C GLU A 473 -4.77 6.46 18.12
N ILE A 474 -5.01 6.69 19.41
CA ILE A 474 -6.33 6.54 20.05
C ILE A 474 -7.38 7.43 19.35
N GLU A 475 -7.07 8.68 19.10
CA GLU A 475 -7.98 9.60 18.39
C GLU A 475 -8.31 9.13 16.96
N SER A 476 -7.38 8.45 16.29
CA SER A 476 -7.61 7.91 14.94
C SER A 476 -8.58 6.73 14.92
N VAL A 477 -8.63 5.96 16.01
CA VAL A 477 -9.42 4.73 16.15
C VAL A 477 -10.81 5.01 16.72
N VAL A 478 -10.94 6.01 17.58
CA VAL A 478 -12.20 6.30 18.31
C VAL A 478 -13.01 7.38 17.58
N ASP A 479 -14.25 7.06 17.28
CA ASP A 479 -15.17 7.98 16.61
C ASP A 479 -15.56 9.16 17.53
N LYS A 480 -15.88 10.33 16.94
CA LYS A 480 -16.19 11.60 17.65
C LYS A 480 -17.22 11.52 18.80
N LYS A 481 -17.90 10.40 18.95
CA LYS A 481 -19.00 10.19 19.92
C LYS A 481 -18.60 9.52 21.24
N HIS A 482 -17.35 9.05 21.44
CA HIS A 482 -17.05 8.25 22.63
C HIS A 482 -16.18 8.99 23.67
N GLN A 483 -16.51 8.75 24.92
CA GLN A 483 -15.93 9.32 26.16
C GLN A 483 -14.41 9.18 26.31
N LEU A 484 -13.76 8.30 25.53
CA LEU A 484 -12.30 8.13 25.55
C LEU A 484 -11.52 9.36 25.12
N ARG A 485 -12.09 10.22 24.25
CA ARG A 485 -11.44 11.47 23.83
C ARG A 485 -11.38 12.49 24.97
N ILE A 486 -12.43 12.53 25.77
CA ILE A 486 -12.48 13.39 26.98
C ILE A 486 -11.46 12.88 27.99
N ARG A 487 -11.40 11.57 28.21
CA ARG A 487 -10.45 10.92 29.12
C ARG A 487 -8.99 11.08 28.70
N ALA A 488 -8.66 10.92 27.40
CA ALA A 488 -7.31 11.10 26.90
C ALA A 488 -6.83 12.55 27.06
N SER A 489 -7.70 13.53 26.79
CA SER A 489 -7.42 14.96 26.99
C SER A 489 -7.33 15.34 28.49
N GLU A 490 -8.19 14.79 29.33
CA GLU A 490 -8.14 14.98 30.77
C GLU A 490 -6.92 14.33 31.41
N LEU A 491 -6.54 13.11 30.97
CA LEU A 491 -5.32 12.43 31.37
C LEU A 491 -4.07 13.21 30.97
N TYR A 492 -4.02 13.70 29.73
CA TYR A 492 -2.91 14.52 29.25
C TYR A 492 -2.73 15.76 30.09
N THR A 493 -3.82 16.49 30.37
CA THR A 493 -3.80 17.70 31.17
C THR A 493 -3.48 17.38 32.65
N SER A 494 -4.03 16.29 33.20
CA SER A 494 -3.80 15.88 34.59
C SER A 494 -2.38 15.37 34.83
N VAL A 495 -1.80 14.60 33.91
CA VAL A 495 -0.40 14.09 34.00
C VAL A 495 0.60 15.24 33.93
N LEU A 496 0.31 16.29 33.16
CA LEU A 496 1.18 17.45 33.03
C LEU A 496 1.08 18.42 34.22
N THR A 497 -0.06 18.47 34.91
CA THR A 497 -0.38 19.52 35.91
C THR A 497 -0.48 19.04 37.36
N LEU A 498 -0.57 17.72 37.65
CA LEU A 498 -0.85 17.21 39.00
C LEU A 498 0.37 16.58 39.69
N PRO A 499 0.48 16.74 41.06
CA PRO A 499 1.39 15.95 41.89
C PRO A 499 1.02 14.45 41.85
N SER A 500 2.04 13.58 41.96
CA SER A 500 2.02 12.11 41.72
C SER A 500 0.86 11.29 42.38
N ILE A 501 0.23 11.75 43.40
CA ILE A 501 -0.80 11.01 44.14
C ILE A 501 -2.18 11.06 43.44
N ARG A 502 -2.51 12.14 42.74
CA ARG A 502 -3.81 12.31 42.06
C ARG A 502 -3.89 11.58 40.71
N ALA A 503 -2.78 11.38 40.02
CA ALA A 503 -2.76 10.62 38.74
C ALA A 503 -3.19 9.16 38.93
N LYS A 504 -2.78 8.50 40.02
CA LYS A 504 -3.22 7.14 40.38
C LYS A 504 -4.71 7.04 40.73
N GLN A 505 -5.28 8.04 41.35
CA GLN A 505 -6.71 8.08 41.67
C GLN A 505 -7.57 8.25 40.39
N VAL A 506 -7.13 9.07 39.44
CA VAL A 506 -7.84 9.27 38.17
C VAL A 506 -7.80 7.99 37.31
N LEU A 507 -6.65 7.28 37.28
CA LEU A 507 -6.51 6.00 36.58
C LEU A 507 -7.33 4.88 37.24
N SER A 508 -7.43 4.85 38.60
CA SER A 508 -8.22 3.85 39.33
C SER A 508 -9.72 4.07 39.23
N LEU A 509 -10.17 5.31 39.17
CA LEU A 509 -11.58 5.68 38.97
C LEU A 509 -12.02 5.32 37.55
N GLY A 510 -11.11 5.42 36.59
CA GLY A 510 -11.30 4.98 35.22
C GLY A 510 -11.54 3.47 35.07
N ARG A 511 -10.77 2.64 35.78
CA ARG A 511 -10.94 1.16 35.78
C ARG A 511 -12.23 0.71 36.50
N LYS A 512 -12.62 1.36 37.58
CA LYS A 512 -13.87 1.02 38.29
C LYS A 512 -15.12 1.30 37.45
N LYS A 513 -15.14 2.40 36.70
CA LYS A 513 -16.30 2.76 35.89
C LYS A 513 -16.51 1.81 34.68
N ASN A 514 -15.44 1.30 34.06
CA ASN A 514 -15.55 0.28 33.01
C ASN A 514 -16.04 -1.08 33.53
N SER A 515 -15.68 -1.45 34.78
CA SER A 515 -16.16 -2.71 35.39
C SER A 515 -17.60 -2.63 35.87
N GLU A 516 -18.15 -1.42 36.07
CA GLU A 516 -19.56 -1.22 36.43
C GLU A 516 -20.48 -1.12 35.20
N GLU A 517 -19.99 -0.55 34.07
CA GLU A 517 -20.72 -0.55 32.79
C GLU A 517 -20.79 -1.93 32.13
N GLU A 518 -19.78 -2.80 32.36
CA GLU A 518 -19.80 -4.20 31.89
C GLU A 518 -20.74 -5.09 32.72
N LYS A 519 -21.20 -4.60 33.88
CA LYS A 519 -22.13 -5.29 34.80
C LYS A 519 -23.56 -4.73 34.78
N ALA A 520 -23.87 -3.76 33.93
CA ALA A 520 -25.24 -3.30 33.73
C ALA A 520 -26.08 -4.38 33.00
N PRO A 521 -27.22 -4.81 33.55
CA PRO A 521 -27.96 -5.94 33.02
C PRO A 521 -28.58 -5.62 31.64
N LYS A 522 -28.43 -6.57 30.73
CA LYS A 522 -29.09 -6.61 29.40
C LYS A 522 -30.60 -6.96 29.50
N ASP A 523 -31.29 -6.53 30.54
CA ASP A 523 -32.63 -7.02 30.85
C ASP A 523 -33.82 -6.21 30.27
N GLU A 524 -33.58 -5.21 29.40
CA GLU A 524 -34.71 -4.44 28.83
C GLU A 524 -35.13 -4.85 27.41
N ASP A 525 -34.32 -5.60 26.66
CA ASP A 525 -34.66 -5.96 25.28
C ASP A 525 -35.38 -7.34 25.14
N GLU A 526 -35.38 -8.19 26.17
CA GLU A 526 -36.12 -9.48 26.13
C GLU A 526 -37.61 -9.35 26.44
N LYS A 527 -38.07 -8.24 27.03
CA LYS A 527 -39.51 -8.05 27.33
C LYS A 527 -40.33 -7.47 26.16
N LYS A 528 -39.73 -7.06 25.06
CA LYS A 528 -40.44 -6.58 23.86
C LYS A 528 -40.60 -7.61 22.73
N ALA A 529 -40.13 -8.83 22.91
CA ALA A 529 -40.26 -9.92 21.93
C ALA A 529 -41.33 -10.95 22.32
N GLN A 530 -42.13 -10.73 23.38
CA GLN A 530 -43.20 -11.63 23.84
C GLN A 530 -44.56 -10.95 24.04
N THR A 531 -44.79 -9.82 23.31
CA THR A 531 -46.18 -9.32 23.15
C THR A 531 -46.49 -9.05 21.69
#